data_ff863de5c2f0eab47ca5aefea4926dc7
#
_entry.id   ff863de5c2f0eab47ca5aefea4926dc7
#
_cell.length_a   1.000
_cell.length_b   1.000
_cell.length_c   1.000
_cell.angle_alpha   90.00
_cell.angle_beta   90.00
_cell.angle_gamma   90.00
#
_symmetry.space_group_name_H-M   'P 1'
#
loop_
_entity.id
_entity.type
_entity.pdbx_description
1 polymer ?
#
loop_
_entity_poly.entity_id
_entity_poly.type
_entity_poly.pdbx_seq_one_letter_code
_entity_poly.pdbx_strand_id
1 'polypeptide(L)'
;VQDANGTPAKATYTPTLTKVTPTGKDTTSTGLQGKVQTGTPVFTPGTPEVPMDDESPATFEDGNSTKTIDKVGTFTVAKDGTVTFTPDKDFVGEAPEVTVKRVDKNGTSVTAKYKAIVAKVLPTGESSETQGAKGKPQTSTIIFDKKDEDKSTVNFNKGDETVALNPSTLTLVDKNGKAATEVKVPGEGTYTLADNVITFTPEKDFAGTTTGVTVQIKDINGTPLEKTYTPTVRPVTTFVDPAGNIITVDKNNKPVEGEVDGSKQPTKDIYGYKFVRTETDNKGNTKHIYEQAEGKSVK
;
A
#
# COMPACT_ATOMS: atom_id res chain seq x y z
N VAL A 1 -71.62 49.08 7.81
CA VAL A 1 -72.61 49.69 6.99
C VAL A 1 -73.79 50.10 7.91
N GLN A 2 -74.54 51.10 7.47
CA GLN A 2 -75.79 51.55 8.11
C GLN A 2 -76.96 51.43 7.12
N ASP A 3 -78.15 51.13 7.65
CA ASP A 3 -79.35 51.20 6.84
C ASP A 3 -79.84 52.66 6.65
N ALA A 4 -80.92 52.86 5.90
CA ALA A 4 -81.43 54.20 5.59
C ALA A 4 -81.95 54.96 6.86
N ASN A 5 -82.16 54.25 7.99
CA ASN A 5 -82.56 54.84 9.26
C ASN A 5 -81.33 55.09 10.18
N GLY A 6 -80.12 54.85 9.74
CA GLY A 6 -78.89 55.05 10.52
C GLY A 6 -78.52 53.86 11.48
N THR A 7 -79.20 52.72 11.38
CA THR A 7 -78.93 51.58 12.22
C THR A 7 -77.66 50.85 11.73
N PRO A 8 -76.63 50.72 12.54
CA PRO A 8 -75.42 50.13 12.11
C PRO A 8 -75.50 48.59 12.04
N ALA A 9 -75.10 48.03 10.92
CA ALA A 9 -74.82 46.61 10.81
C ALA A 9 -73.23 46.37 10.75
N LYS A 10 -72.75 45.52 11.61
CA LYS A 10 -71.34 45.17 11.70
C LYS A 10 -71.15 43.76 11.25
N ALA A 11 -70.12 43.50 10.46
CA ALA A 11 -69.62 42.15 10.19
C ALA A 11 -68.16 42.11 10.59
N THR A 12 -67.72 40.96 11.17
CA THR A 12 -66.34 40.74 11.50
C THR A 12 -65.73 39.86 10.44
N TYR A 13 -64.57 40.22 9.94
CA TYR A 13 -63.75 39.42 9.07
C TYR A 13 -62.52 38.95 9.87
N THR A 14 -62.31 37.64 10.02
CA THR A 14 -61.15 37.07 10.68
C THR A 14 -60.35 36.28 9.66
N PRO A 15 -59.26 36.85 9.14
CA PRO A 15 -58.39 36.11 8.23
C PRO A 15 -57.64 35.02 8.98
N THR A 16 -57.53 33.84 8.38
CA THR A 16 -56.65 32.75 8.84
C THR A 16 -55.45 32.69 7.93
N LEU A 17 -54.25 32.81 8.51
CA LEU A 17 -53.00 32.67 7.77
C LEU A 17 -52.39 31.28 8.03
N THR A 18 -52.11 30.54 6.99
CA THR A 18 -51.37 29.27 7.09
C THR A 18 -49.89 29.57 7.00
N LYS A 19 -49.11 29.04 7.96
CA LYS A 19 -47.67 29.18 7.98
C LYS A 19 -47.06 28.43 6.80
N VAL A 20 -46.22 29.12 6.01
CA VAL A 20 -45.38 28.54 4.97
C VAL A 20 -44.10 28.07 5.60
N THR A 21 -43.69 26.83 5.29
CA THR A 21 -42.49 26.23 5.86
C THR A 21 -41.61 25.70 4.75
N PRO A 22 -40.34 26.19 4.62
CA PRO A 22 -39.38 25.63 3.70
C PRO A 22 -38.93 24.22 4.13
N THR A 23 -38.40 23.47 3.20
CA THR A 23 -37.88 22.10 3.45
C THR A 23 -36.41 22.01 3.11
N GLY A 24 -35.69 21.11 3.84
CA GLY A 24 -34.28 20.80 3.62
C GLY A 24 -34.11 19.34 3.23
N LYS A 25 -33.18 19.09 2.33
CA LYS A 25 -32.75 17.74 1.94
C LYS A 25 -31.28 17.58 2.22
N ASP A 26 -30.94 16.53 2.99
CA ASP A 26 -29.59 16.20 3.36
C ASP A 26 -28.74 15.80 2.14
N THR A 27 -27.43 15.94 2.29
CA THR A 27 -26.47 15.51 1.29
C THR A 27 -25.28 14.81 1.90
N THR A 28 -24.65 13.93 1.11
CA THR A 28 -23.45 13.17 1.49
C THR A 28 -22.41 13.31 0.40
N SER A 29 -21.16 13.42 0.77
CA SER A 29 -20.04 13.31 -0.16
C SER A 29 -19.12 12.14 0.20
N THR A 30 -18.42 11.61 -0.79
CA THR A 30 -17.37 10.58 -0.59
C THR A 30 -16.13 11.04 -1.32
N GLY A 31 -14.98 10.97 -0.63
CA GLY A 31 -13.68 11.33 -1.17
C GLY A 31 -12.56 10.48 -0.58
N LEU A 32 -11.37 10.61 -1.14
CA LEU A 32 -10.20 9.92 -0.66
C LEU A 32 -9.56 10.65 0.54
N GLN A 33 -8.81 9.94 1.34
CA GLN A 33 -8.03 10.46 2.46
C GLN A 33 -7.19 11.67 2.03
N GLY A 34 -7.24 12.75 2.80
CA GLY A 34 -6.54 14.00 2.52
C GLY A 34 -7.17 14.89 1.44
N LYS A 35 -8.22 14.44 0.74
CA LYS A 35 -8.90 15.25 -0.29
C LYS A 35 -10.03 16.08 0.29
N VAL A 36 -10.05 17.37 -0.09
CA VAL A 36 -11.17 18.28 0.21
C VAL A 36 -12.41 17.78 -0.50
N GLN A 37 -13.56 17.82 0.19
CA GLN A 37 -14.86 17.43 -0.33
C GLN A 37 -15.85 18.59 -0.24
N THR A 38 -16.82 18.61 -1.12
CA THR A 38 -17.92 19.57 -1.07
C THR A 38 -19.26 18.84 -1.16
N GLY A 39 -20.28 19.43 -0.56
CA GLY A 39 -21.65 18.97 -0.69
C GLY A 39 -22.62 20.10 -0.45
N THR A 40 -23.67 20.15 -1.25
CA THR A 40 -24.67 21.21 -1.18
C THR A 40 -25.99 20.59 -0.75
N PRO A 41 -26.39 20.74 0.55
CA PRO A 41 -27.74 20.44 0.97
C PRO A 41 -28.75 21.28 0.18
N VAL A 42 -29.88 20.70 -0.16
CA VAL A 42 -30.90 21.39 -0.97
C VAL A 42 -31.95 22.01 -0.06
N PHE A 43 -32.22 23.30 -0.24
CA PHE A 43 -33.24 24.02 0.49
C PHE A 43 -34.33 24.48 -0.50
N THR A 44 -35.58 24.09 -0.25
CA THR A 44 -36.72 24.36 -1.10
C THR A 44 -37.69 25.26 -0.36
N PRO A 45 -38.13 26.41 -0.94
CA PRO A 45 -39.12 27.27 -0.35
C PRO A 45 -40.44 26.51 -0.16
N GLY A 46 -41.22 26.89 0.85
CA GLY A 46 -42.53 26.29 1.08
C GLY A 46 -43.57 26.71 0.06
N THR A 47 -43.38 27.88 -0.59
CA THR A 47 -44.15 28.41 -1.73
C THR A 47 -43.25 29.36 -2.53
N PRO A 48 -43.48 29.50 -3.85
CA PRO A 48 -42.71 30.41 -4.70
C PRO A 48 -42.79 31.88 -4.26
N GLU A 49 -43.85 32.27 -3.61
CA GLU A 49 -44.08 33.65 -3.13
C GLU A 49 -43.20 34.01 -1.93
N VAL A 50 -42.65 32.99 -1.25
CA VAL A 50 -41.72 33.16 -0.13
C VAL A 50 -40.43 32.39 -0.40
N PRO A 51 -39.55 32.91 -1.27
CA PRO A 51 -38.31 32.25 -1.63
C PRO A 51 -37.35 32.19 -0.45
N MET A 52 -36.30 31.37 -0.59
CA MET A 52 -35.16 31.37 0.35
C MET A 52 -34.52 32.75 0.36
N ASP A 53 -34.06 33.20 1.50
CA ASP A 53 -33.38 34.48 1.65
C ASP A 53 -31.89 34.38 1.31
N ASP A 54 -31.51 34.79 0.12
CA ASP A 54 -30.13 34.77 -0.35
C ASP A 54 -29.27 35.92 0.24
N GLU A 55 -29.86 36.90 0.90
CA GLU A 55 -29.14 37.96 1.61
C GLU A 55 -28.68 37.48 3.01
N SER A 56 -29.43 36.58 3.61
CA SER A 56 -29.06 35.94 4.88
C SER A 56 -28.12 34.74 4.63
N PRO A 57 -26.84 34.80 5.04
CA PRO A 57 -25.92 33.71 4.78
C PRO A 57 -26.33 32.44 5.53
N ALA A 58 -26.09 31.28 4.91
CA ALA A 58 -26.20 30.02 5.59
C ALA A 58 -25.16 29.91 6.73
N THR A 59 -25.56 29.26 7.80
CA THR A 59 -24.68 29.00 8.96
C THR A 59 -24.83 27.56 9.44
N PHE A 60 -23.92 27.10 10.26
CA PHE A 60 -24.17 25.93 11.09
C PHE A 60 -25.15 26.26 12.22
N GLU A 61 -25.62 25.23 12.95
CA GLU A 61 -26.60 25.40 14.04
C GLU A 61 -26.17 26.40 15.12
N ASP A 62 -24.83 26.46 15.36
CA ASP A 62 -24.21 27.37 16.33
C ASP A 62 -24.10 28.82 15.84
N GLY A 63 -24.58 29.11 14.63
CA GLY A 63 -24.53 30.44 13.99
C GLY A 63 -23.20 30.77 13.32
N ASN A 64 -22.22 29.87 13.37
CA ASN A 64 -20.91 30.06 12.73
C ASN A 64 -20.89 29.54 11.29
N SER A 65 -19.98 30.07 10.48
CA SER A 65 -19.70 29.58 9.12
C SER A 65 -18.56 28.54 9.07
N THR A 66 -17.90 28.27 10.19
CA THR A 66 -16.79 27.33 10.30
C THR A 66 -16.96 26.47 11.55
N LYS A 67 -16.69 25.17 11.41
CA LYS A 67 -16.74 24.21 12.49
C LYS A 67 -15.56 23.25 12.37
N THR A 68 -14.66 23.27 13.35
CA THR A 68 -13.52 22.33 13.44
C THR A 68 -13.83 21.24 14.44
N ILE A 69 -13.57 19.99 14.04
CA ILE A 69 -13.74 18.81 14.90
C ILE A 69 -12.36 18.16 15.01
N ASP A 70 -11.86 18.04 16.23
CA ASP A 70 -10.53 17.48 16.51
C ASP A 70 -10.36 16.09 15.90
N LYS A 71 -9.23 15.86 15.22
CA LYS A 71 -8.86 14.61 14.52
C LYS A 71 -9.83 14.18 13.40
N VAL A 72 -10.72 15.05 12.99
CA VAL A 72 -11.64 14.82 11.87
C VAL A 72 -11.36 15.80 10.75
N GLY A 73 -11.35 17.11 11.05
CA GLY A 73 -11.13 18.16 10.07
C GLY A 73 -12.00 19.39 10.29
N THR A 74 -12.04 20.24 9.28
CA THR A 74 -12.74 21.53 9.33
C THR A 74 -13.83 21.59 8.26
N PHE A 75 -15.03 21.97 8.69
CA PHE A 75 -16.17 22.27 7.82
C PHE A 75 -16.32 23.78 7.69
N THR A 76 -16.58 24.26 6.48
CA THR A 76 -16.98 25.64 6.21
C THR A 76 -18.26 25.63 5.39
N VAL A 77 -19.17 26.55 5.67
CA VAL A 77 -20.42 26.74 4.89
C VAL A 77 -20.38 28.05 4.17
N ALA A 78 -20.63 28.01 2.86
CA ALA A 78 -20.77 29.17 2.01
C ALA A 78 -22.18 29.81 2.16
N LYS A 79 -22.33 31.02 1.67
CA LYS A 79 -23.60 31.81 1.76
C LYS A 79 -24.81 31.05 1.20
N ASP A 80 -24.60 30.24 0.16
CA ASP A 80 -25.65 29.46 -0.51
C ASP A 80 -25.99 28.13 0.20
N GLY A 81 -25.25 27.77 1.25
CA GLY A 81 -25.38 26.50 1.98
C GLY A 81 -24.47 25.42 1.52
N THR A 82 -23.61 25.64 0.54
CA THR A 82 -22.56 24.66 0.14
C THR A 82 -21.57 24.49 1.26
N VAL A 83 -21.36 23.24 1.69
CA VAL A 83 -20.38 22.87 2.71
C VAL A 83 -19.10 22.38 2.04
N THR A 84 -17.98 22.92 2.47
CA THR A 84 -16.64 22.39 2.17
C THR A 84 -16.09 21.71 3.40
N PHE A 85 -15.66 20.46 3.25
CA PHE A 85 -15.00 19.67 4.28
C PHE A 85 -13.53 19.48 3.91
N THR A 86 -12.64 19.94 4.77
CA THR A 86 -11.19 19.70 4.70
C THR A 86 -10.84 18.69 5.77
N PRO A 87 -10.63 17.41 5.43
CA PRO A 87 -10.29 16.40 6.41
C PRO A 87 -8.89 16.62 6.98
N ASP A 88 -8.67 16.21 8.23
CA ASP A 88 -7.34 16.01 8.74
C ASP A 88 -6.66 14.89 7.93
N LYS A 89 -5.35 14.99 7.71
CA LYS A 89 -4.60 14.08 6.84
C LYS A 89 -4.74 12.60 7.23
N ASP A 90 -4.91 12.32 8.52
CA ASP A 90 -5.00 10.96 9.06
C ASP A 90 -6.45 10.47 9.20
N PHE A 91 -7.44 11.34 8.96
CA PHE A 91 -8.84 10.99 9.12
C PHE A 91 -9.31 10.06 8.00
N VAL A 92 -9.98 8.97 8.37
CA VAL A 92 -10.68 8.05 7.48
C VAL A 92 -11.99 7.60 8.13
N GLY A 93 -12.99 7.28 7.30
CA GLY A 93 -14.31 6.85 7.77
C GLY A 93 -15.36 7.94 7.63
N GLU A 94 -16.43 7.81 8.38
CA GLU A 94 -17.56 8.74 8.34
C GLU A 94 -17.31 9.90 9.31
N ALA A 95 -17.32 11.13 8.77
CA ALA A 95 -17.26 12.31 9.60
C ALA A 95 -18.61 12.53 10.33
N PRO A 96 -18.61 13.11 11.53
CA PRO A 96 -19.86 13.54 12.17
C PRO A 96 -20.65 14.45 11.26
N GLU A 97 -21.98 14.28 11.25
CA GLU A 97 -22.86 15.15 10.50
C GLU A 97 -22.80 16.60 11.01
N VAL A 98 -22.83 17.56 10.08
CA VAL A 98 -23.01 18.97 10.39
C VAL A 98 -24.35 19.45 9.86
N THR A 99 -25.04 20.25 10.64
CA THR A 99 -26.36 20.77 10.28
C THR A 99 -26.21 22.20 9.74
N VAL A 100 -26.67 22.42 8.52
CA VAL A 100 -26.70 23.70 7.86
C VAL A 100 -28.09 24.32 8.05
N LYS A 101 -28.13 25.58 8.43
CA LYS A 101 -29.35 26.36 8.63
C LYS A 101 -29.44 27.47 7.60
N ARG A 102 -30.62 27.62 6.99
CA ARG A 102 -30.99 28.76 6.16
C ARG A 102 -32.36 29.31 6.61
N VAL A 103 -32.71 30.47 6.11
CA VAL A 103 -34.02 31.10 6.36
C VAL A 103 -34.68 31.45 5.03
N ASP A 104 -36.00 31.51 5.02
CA ASP A 104 -36.77 32.10 3.94
C ASP A 104 -36.94 33.62 4.12
N LYS A 105 -37.55 34.30 3.15
CA LYS A 105 -37.80 35.76 3.20
C LYS A 105 -38.75 36.18 4.36
N ASN A 106 -39.46 35.27 4.97
CA ASN A 106 -40.26 35.51 6.18
C ASN A 106 -39.46 35.26 7.48
N GLY A 107 -38.19 34.88 7.39
CA GLY A 107 -37.35 34.53 8.54
C GLY A 107 -37.66 33.15 9.11
N THR A 108 -38.40 32.30 8.40
CA THR A 108 -38.64 30.92 8.82
C THR A 108 -37.39 30.08 8.57
N SER A 109 -36.84 29.51 9.63
CA SER A 109 -35.61 28.67 9.50
C SER A 109 -35.91 27.28 9.01
N VAL A 110 -35.00 26.73 8.28
CA VAL A 110 -34.93 25.33 7.82
C VAL A 110 -33.50 24.80 7.98
N THR A 111 -33.39 23.52 8.24
CA THR A 111 -32.12 22.85 8.37
C THR A 111 -32.01 21.65 7.43
N ALA A 112 -30.80 21.36 7.02
CA ALA A 112 -30.43 20.12 6.32
C ALA A 112 -29.02 19.70 6.74
N LYS A 113 -28.74 18.39 6.68
CA LYS A 113 -27.48 17.84 7.11
C LYS A 113 -26.52 17.61 5.95
N TYR A 114 -25.25 17.73 6.27
CA TYR A 114 -24.16 17.28 5.40
C TYR A 114 -23.31 16.26 6.12
N LYS A 115 -22.97 15.17 5.41
CA LYS A 115 -22.09 14.09 5.88
C LYS A 115 -20.97 13.87 4.88
N ALA A 116 -19.72 13.83 5.34
CA ALA A 116 -18.59 13.46 4.53
C ALA A 116 -18.13 12.04 4.88
N ILE A 117 -17.77 11.25 3.86
CA ILE A 117 -17.18 9.92 4.00
C ILE A 117 -15.80 9.96 3.37
N VAL A 118 -14.77 9.57 4.13
CA VAL A 118 -13.38 9.56 3.70
C VAL A 118 -12.90 8.13 3.55
N ALA A 119 -12.62 7.72 2.31
CA ALA A 119 -12.06 6.42 2.01
C ALA A 119 -10.54 6.43 2.25
N LYS A 120 -10.02 5.37 2.90
CA LYS A 120 -8.60 5.20 3.15
C LYS A 120 -7.82 5.05 1.85
N VAL A 121 -6.69 5.73 1.75
CA VAL A 121 -5.70 5.53 0.68
C VAL A 121 -4.73 4.44 1.13
N LEU A 122 -4.53 3.44 0.28
CA LEU A 122 -3.60 2.33 0.54
C LEU A 122 -2.51 2.34 -0.51
N PRO A 123 -1.22 2.35 -0.11
CA PRO A 123 -0.13 2.15 -1.04
C PRO A 123 -0.17 0.72 -1.60
N THR A 124 0.41 0.53 -2.79
CA THR A 124 0.48 -0.76 -3.48
C THR A 124 1.93 -1.09 -3.84
N GLY A 125 2.20 -2.32 -4.28
CA GLY A 125 3.55 -2.68 -4.70
C GLY A 125 3.68 -4.15 -5.08
N GLU A 126 4.89 -4.52 -5.53
CA GLU A 126 5.20 -5.86 -6.00
C GLU A 126 6.46 -6.40 -5.30
N SER A 127 6.46 -7.71 -5.04
CA SER A 127 7.59 -8.45 -4.51
C SER A 127 8.58 -8.80 -5.61
N SER A 128 9.82 -9.11 -5.23
CA SER A 128 10.85 -9.44 -6.20
C SER A 128 11.43 -10.84 -5.99
N GLU A 129 11.96 -11.39 -7.07
CA GLU A 129 12.63 -12.68 -7.15
C GLU A 129 13.90 -12.53 -7.97
N THR A 130 14.95 -13.25 -7.59
CA THR A 130 16.19 -13.35 -8.37
C THR A 130 16.70 -14.77 -8.41
N GLN A 131 17.56 -15.07 -9.38
CA GLN A 131 18.30 -16.32 -9.44
C GLN A 131 19.79 -16.05 -9.63
N GLY A 132 20.62 -16.74 -8.83
CA GLY A 132 22.06 -16.59 -8.86
C GLY A 132 22.79 -17.91 -8.70
N ALA A 133 24.11 -17.88 -9.00
CA ALA A 133 24.99 -19.01 -8.81
C ALA A 133 25.28 -19.24 -7.32
N LYS A 134 25.62 -20.47 -6.95
CA LYS A 134 26.01 -20.84 -5.59
C LYS A 134 27.14 -19.95 -5.06
N GLY A 135 26.97 -19.47 -3.82
CA GLY A 135 27.95 -18.63 -3.14
C GLY A 135 28.13 -17.23 -3.71
N LYS A 136 27.32 -16.82 -4.68
CA LYS A 136 27.35 -15.45 -5.25
C LYS A 136 26.23 -14.59 -4.67
N PRO A 137 26.54 -13.36 -4.22
CA PRO A 137 25.52 -12.41 -3.80
C PRO A 137 24.53 -12.10 -4.94
N GLN A 138 23.29 -11.82 -4.54
CA GLN A 138 22.22 -11.39 -5.44
C GLN A 138 21.61 -10.10 -4.90
N THR A 139 21.12 -9.27 -5.78
CA THR A 139 20.55 -7.96 -5.39
C THR A 139 19.15 -7.77 -5.95
N SER A 140 18.33 -7.04 -5.19
CA SER A 140 17.07 -6.49 -5.65
C SER A 140 17.03 -5.00 -5.36
N THR A 141 16.79 -4.18 -6.40
CA THR A 141 16.64 -2.74 -6.25
C THR A 141 15.21 -2.42 -5.83
N ILE A 142 15.06 -1.45 -4.92
CA ILE A 142 13.77 -0.93 -4.52
C ILE A 142 13.47 0.33 -5.33
N ILE A 143 12.33 0.34 -6.00
CA ILE A 143 11.86 1.46 -6.81
C ILE A 143 10.54 2.01 -6.28
N PHE A 144 10.29 3.29 -6.53
CA PHE A 144 9.13 4.01 -6.02
C PHE A 144 8.36 4.67 -7.16
N ASP A 145 7.02 4.59 -7.09
CA ASP A 145 6.09 5.26 -8.01
C ASP A 145 6.40 5.03 -9.49
N LYS A 146 6.87 3.83 -9.80
CA LYS A 146 7.18 3.39 -11.16
C LYS A 146 6.49 2.07 -11.41
N LYS A 147 5.98 1.91 -12.62
CA LYS A 147 5.56 0.60 -13.11
C LYS A 147 6.80 -0.08 -13.70
N ASP A 148 7.20 -1.18 -13.10
CA ASP A 148 8.28 -2.03 -13.61
C ASP A 148 7.73 -3.43 -13.85
N GLU A 149 8.06 -4.02 -14.98
CA GLU A 149 7.71 -5.40 -15.32
C GLU A 149 8.84 -6.38 -14.94
N ASP A 150 9.99 -5.86 -14.49
CA ASP A 150 11.11 -6.66 -14.02
C ASP A 150 10.86 -7.19 -12.61
N LYS A 151 10.64 -8.50 -12.52
CA LYS A 151 10.44 -9.20 -11.23
C LYS A 151 11.66 -9.17 -10.30
N SER A 152 12.81 -8.67 -10.77
CA SER A 152 14.02 -8.54 -9.94
C SER A 152 13.99 -7.32 -9.01
N THR A 153 13.03 -6.42 -9.15
CA THR A 153 12.88 -5.20 -8.36
C THR A 153 11.70 -5.29 -7.38
N VAL A 154 11.89 -4.78 -6.16
CA VAL A 154 10.77 -4.51 -5.24
C VAL A 154 10.18 -3.16 -5.61
N ASN A 155 8.89 -3.13 -5.88
CA ASN A 155 8.20 -1.91 -6.26
C ASN A 155 7.24 -1.47 -5.16
N PHE A 156 7.28 -0.18 -4.82
CA PHE A 156 6.33 0.47 -3.92
C PHE A 156 5.71 1.69 -4.61
N ASN A 157 4.37 1.74 -4.61
CA ASN A 157 3.62 2.81 -5.24
C ASN A 157 2.70 3.47 -4.23
N LYS A 158 2.64 4.81 -4.25
CA LYS A 158 1.66 5.58 -3.49
C LYS A 158 0.24 5.22 -3.92
N GLY A 159 -0.69 5.27 -2.99
CA GLY A 159 -2.09 4.98 -3.30
C GLY A 159 -2.82 6.14 -3.95
N ASP A 160 -2.37 7.37 -3.70
CA ASP A 160 -2.89 8.62 -4.28
C ASP A 160 -1.80 9.70 -4.21
N GLU A 161 -1.88 10.68 -5.11
CA GLU A 161 -0.93 11.80 -5.19
C GLU A 161 -0.82 12.63 -3.91
N THR A 162 -1.87 12.65 -3.10
CA THR A 162 -1.90 13.39 -1.81
C THR A 162 -1.32 12.62 -0.65
N VAL A 163 -1.08 11.31 -0.81
CA VAL A 163 -0.55 10.43 0.24
C VAL A 163 0.74 9.78 -0.26
N ALA A 164 1.84 10.53 -0.18
CA ALA A 164 3.15 10.08 -0.62
C ALA A 164 3.69 8.93 0.25
N LEU A 165 4.55 8.11 -0.32
CA LEU A 165 5.40 7.19 0.45
C LEU A 165 6.42 7.99 1.27
N ASN A 166 6.85 7.42 2.41
CA ASN A 166 7.91 7.99 3.25
C ASN A 166 9.18 7.13 3.17
N PRO A 167 10.13 7.43 2.26
CA PRO A 167 11.34 6.61 2.08
C PRO A 167 12.21 6.48 3.33
N SER A 168 12.14 7.42 4.27
CA SER A 168 12.89 7.33 5.53
C SER A 168 12.42 6.19 6.45
N THR A 169 11.28 5.60 6.17
CA THR A 169 10.72 4.44 6.90
C THR A 169 11.07 3.10 6.27
N LEU A 170 11.81 3.11 5.15
CA LEU A 170 12.22 1.89 4.45
C LEU A 170 13.12 1.03 5.34
N THR A 171 12.75 -0.24 5.52
CA THR A 171 13.47 -1.17 6.39
C THR A 171 13.25 -2.62 5.96
N LEU A 172 14.17 -3.50 6.31
CA LEU A 172 13.88 -4.93 6.37
C LEU A 172 13.11 -5.23 7.66
N VAL A 173 12.37 -6.33 7.65
CA VAL A 173 11.63 -6.82 8.81
C VAL A 173 12.10 -8.25 9.11
N ASP A 174 12.57 -8.47 10.34
CA ASP A 174 13.00 -9.80 10.78
C ASP A 174 11.79 -10.71 11.08
N LYS A 175 12.08 -11.97 11.37
CA LYS A 175 11.06 -13.00 11.71
C LYS A 175 10.19 -12.66 12.94
N ASN A 176 10.61 -11.69 13.75
CA ASN A 176 9.89 -11.23 14.94
C ASN A 176 9.08 -9.94 14.65
N GLY A 177 9.05 -9.49 13.41
CA GLY A 177 8.39 -8.24 13.02
C GLY A 177 9.19 -6.98 13.35
N LYS A 178 10.48 -7.09 13.69
CA LYS A 178 11.32 -5.96 14.08
C LYS A 178 12.05 -5.39 12.86
N ALA A 179 12.06 -4.06 12.77
CA ALA A 179 12.83 -3.33 11.75
C ALA A 179 14.33 -3.54 11.91
N ALA A 180 15.02 -3.77 10.79
CA ALA A 180 16.45 -4.02 10.74
C ALA A 180 17.04 -3.59 9.39
N THR A 181 18.33 -3.29 9.36
CA THR A 181 19.11 -3.09 8.12
C THR A 181 19.84 -4.37 7.69
N GLU A 182 19.92 -5.35 8.58
CA GLU A 182 20.47 -6.68 8.33
C GLU A 182 19.55 -7.76 8.93
N VAL A 183 19.25 -8.80 8.15
CA VAL A 183 18.48 -9.97 8.57
C VAL A 183 19.26 -11.23 8.23
N LYS A 184 19.58 -12.03 9.23
CA LYS A 184 20.22 -13.35 9.08
C LYS A 184 19.17 -14.46 9.14
N VAL A 185 19.19 -15.31 8.13
CA VAL A 185 18.36 -16.52 8.06
C VAL A 185 19.29 -17.72 8.13
N PRO A 186 19.40 -18.38 9.30
CA PRO A 186 20.30 -19.52 9.46
C PRO A 186 20.00 -20.63 8.46
N GLY A 187 21.06 -21.14 7.82
CA GLY A 187 20.95 -22.17 6.79
C GLY A 187 20.59 -21.65 5.39
N GLU A 188 20.35 -20.36 5.21
CA GLU A 188 20.09 -19.72 3.91
C GLU A 188 21.14 -18.65 3.60
N GLY A 189 21.24 -17.60 4.43
CA GLY A 189 22.13 -16.47 4.18
C GLY A 189 21.78 -15.22 4.96
N THR A 190 22.33 -14.09 4.51
CA THR A 190 22.17 -12.78 5.12
C THR A 190 21.65 -11.78 4.10
N TYR A 191 20.64 -11.02 4.50
CA TYR A 191 20.09 -9.89 3.74
C TYR A 191 20.56 -8.58 4.36
N THR A 192 20.99 -7.64 3.54
CA THR A 192 21.34 -6.27 3.95
C THR A 192 20.60 -5.26 3.07
N LEU A 193 20.20 -4.13 3.67
CA LEU A 193 19.58 -3.02 2.96
C LEU A 193 20.47 -1.78 3.05
N ALA A 194 20.89 -1.27 1.91
CA ALA A 194 21.62 -0.02 1.77
C ALA A 194 21.26 0.66 0.44
N ASP A 195 21.11 1.98 0.43
CA ASP A 195 20.88 2.80 -0.78
C ASP A 195 19.75 2.27 -1.69
N ASN A 196 18.63 1.84 -1.10
CA ASN A 196 17.49 1.22 -1.79
C ASN A 196 17.83 -0.09 -2.53
N VAL A 197 18.89 -0.77 -2.13
CA VAL A 197 19.28 -2.08 -2.66
C VAL A 197 19.29 -3.09 -1.53
N ILE A 198 18.55 -4.19 -1.74
CA ILE A 198 18.62 -5.37 -0.88
C ILE A 198 19.68 -6.30 -1.48
N THR A 199 20.69 -6.65 -0.68
CA THR A 199 21.70 -7.64 -1.07
C THR A 199 21.49 -8.91 -0.25
N PHE A 200 21.34 -10.02 -0.92
CA PHE A 200 21.36 -11.36 -0.33
C PHE A 200 22.73 -11.99 -0.53
N THR A 201 23.37 -12.39 0.57
CA THR A 201 24.61 -13.15 0.55
C THR A 201 24.31 -14.57 1.07
N PRO A 202 24.31 -15.59 0.19
CA PRO A 202 23.99 -16.96 0.59
C PRO A 202 25.08 -17.55 1.50
N GLU A 203 24.67 -18.46 2.40
CA GLU A 203 25.63 -19.34 3.07
C GLU A 203 26.33 -20.24 2.05
N LYS A 204 27.58 -20.63 2.36
CA LYS A 204 28.49 -21.34 1.44
C LYS A 204 27.86 -22.56 0.75
N ASP A 205 27.06 -23.32 1.48
CA ASP A 205 26.50 -24.60 1.00
C ASP A 205 24.98 -24.48 0.70
N PHE A 206 24.43 -23.29 0.74
CA PHE A 206 23.01 -23.08 0.43
C PHE A 206 22.74 -23.22 -1.07
N ALA A 207 21.71 -23.97 -1.41
CA ALA A 207 21.10 -24.04 -2.72
C ALA A 207 19.58 -24.19 -2.57
N GLY A 208 18.83 -23.68 -3.53
CA GLY A 208 17.38 -23.66 -3.54
C GLY A 208 16.80 -22.26 -3.35
N THR A 209 15.49 -22.19 -3.28
CA THR A 209 14.75 -20.94 -3.04
C THR A 209 14.74 -20.64 -1.54
N THR A 210 15.07 -19.41 -1.19
CA THR A 210 15.05 -18.94 0.21
C THR A 210 13.62 -18.78 0.72
N THR A 211 13.46 -18.62 2.03
CA THR A 211 12.20 -18.18 2.64
C THR A 211 11.88 -16.70 2.34
N GLY A 212 12.90 -15.97 1.86
CA GLY A 212 12.80 -14.55 1.55
C GLY A 212 12.94 -13.63 2.77
N VAL A 213 13.01 -12.34 2.49
CA VAL A 213 13.02 -11.29 3.51
C VAL A 213 11.87 -10.30 3.24
N THR A 214 11.19 -9.88 4.29
CA THR A 214 10.19 -8.82 4.20
C THR A 214 10.87 -7.46 4.17
N VAL A 215 10.46 -6.61 3.25
CA VAL A 215 10.82 -5.20 3.18
C VAL A 215 9.56 -4.35 3.37
N GLN A 216 9.63 -3.37 4.26
CA GLN A 216 8.50 -2.52 4.63
C GLN A 216 8.83 -1.06 4.35
N ILE A 217 7.83 -0.35 3.87
CA ILE A 217 7.79 1.12 3.84
C ILE A 217 6.45 1.59 4.43
N LYS A 218 6.39 2.84 4.88
CA LYS A 218 5.13 3.48 5.28
C LYS A 218 4.84 4.67 4.39
N ASP A 219 3.58 5.00 4.24
CA ASP A 219 3.18 6.29 3.68
C ASP A 219 3.32 7.42 4.74
N ILE A 220 3.05 8.67 4.34
CA ILE A 220 3.12 9.83 5.23
C ILE A 220 2.09 9.79 6.37
N ASN A 221 1.05 8.96 6.26
CA ASN A 221 0.05 8.72 7.30
C ASN A 221 0.43 7.56 8.23
N GLY A 222 1.59 6.92 7.98
CA GLY A 222 2.06 5.79 8.77
C GLY A 222 1.45 4.43 8.36
N THR A 223 0.71 4.36 7.24
CA THR A 223 0.17 3.09 6.73
C THR A 223 1.31 2.23 6.20
N PRO A 224 1.57 1.04 6.75
CA PRO A 224 2.64 0.17 6.28
C PRO A 224 2.25 -0.56 5.00
N LEU A 225 3.23 -0.76 4.15
CA LEU A 225 3.19 -1.67 3.01
C LEU A 225 4.38 -2.60 3.08
N GLU A 226 4.14 -3.89 2.96
CA GLU A 226 5.16 -4.95 2.99
C GLU A 226 5.21 -5.69 1.67
N LYS A 227 6.44 -5.99 1.23
CA LYS A 227 6.74 -6.85 0.08
C LYS A 227 7.87 -7.79 0.45
N THR A 228 8.10 -8.81 -0.36
CA THR A 228 9.11 -9.82 -0.10
C THR A 228 10.14 -9.84 -1.22
N TYR A 229 11.40 -9.99 -0.85
CA TYR A 229 12.46 -10.36 -1.78
C TYR A 229 12.84 -11.82 -1.56
N THR A 230 12.73 -12.64 -2.61
CA THR A 230 12.93 -14.10 -2.55
C THR A 230 13.97 -14.55 -3.57
N PRO A 231 15.27 -14.55 -3.22
CA PRO A 231 16.32 -15.07 -4.08
C PRO A 231 16.32 -16.60 -4.14
N THR A 232 16.68 -17.12 -5.31
CA THR A 232 16.95 -18.54 -5.54
C THR A 232 18.42 -18.74 -5.87
N VAL A 233 19.08 -19.63 -5.16
CA VAL A 233 20.46 -20.06 -5.47
C VAL A 233 20.39 -21.35 -6.29
N ARG A 234 20.94 -21.32 -7.50
CA ARG A 234 20.94 -22.49 -8.37
C ARG A 234 21.78 -23.60 -7.77
N PRO A 235 21.31 -24.86 -7.79
CA PRO A 235 22.11 -25.99 -7.37
C PRO A 235 23.28 -26.20 -8.34
N VAL A 236 24.30 -26.88 -7.88
CA VAL A 236 25.51 -27.18 -8.64
C VAL A 236 25.71 -28.68 -8.83
N THR A 237 26.51 -29.04 -9.82
CA THR A 237 27.11 -30.39 -9.97
C THR A 237 28.58 -30.32 -9.64
N THR A 238 29.04 -31.17 -8.74
CA THR A 238 30.47 -31.30 -8.34
C THR A 238 31.04 -32.62 -8.76
N PHE A 239 32.32 -32.62 -9.11
CA PHE A 239 33.13 -33.82 -9.42
C PHE A 239 34.11 -33.99 -8.28
N VAL A 240 33.96 -35.05 -7.52
CA VAL A 240 34.68 -35.25 -6.24
C VAL A 240 35.38 -36.61 -6.14
N ASP A 241 36.40 -36.69 -5.28
CA ASP A 241 36.97 -37.94 -4.87
C ASP A 241 36.07 -38.66 -3.82
N PRO A 242 36.36 -39.89 -3.41
CA PRO A 242 35.56 -40.61 -2.42
C PRO A 242 35.55 -39.96 -1.03
N ALA A 243 36.52 -39.11 -0.72
CA ALA A 243 36.54 -38.30 0.51
C ALA A 243 35.68 -37.03 0.42
N GLY A 244 35.16 -36.73 -0.76
CA GLY A 244 34.33 -35.53 -1.00
C GLY A 244 35.11 -34.28 -1.44
N ASN A 245 36.43 -34.39 -1.70
CA ASN A 245 37.23 -33.26 -2.18
C ASN A 245 36.93 -33.01 -3.65
N ILE A 246 36.75 -31.75 -4.01
CA ILE A 246 36.54 -31.35 -5.40
C ILE A 246 37.79 -31.62 -6.22
N ILE A 247 37.64 -32.31 -7.35
CA ILE A 247 38.72 -32.57 -8.29
C ILE A 247 38.94 -31.33 -9.13
N THR A 248 40.02 -30.60 -8.88
CA THR A 248 40.38 -29.38 -9.60
C THR A 248 41.43 -29.57 -10.67
N VAL A 249 42.11 -30.71 -10.64
CA VAL A 249 43.12 -31.13 -11.63
C VAL A 249 43.02 -32.65 -11.87
N ASP A 250 43.32 -33.08 -13.09
CA ASP A 250 43.48 -34.48 -13.42
C ASP A 250 44.90 -35.00 -13.03
N LYS A 251 45.17 -36.28 -13.28
CA LYS A 251 46.48 -36.88 -12.98
C LYS A 251 47.63 -36.36 -13.86
N ASN A 252 47.35 -35.59 -14.92
CA ASN A 252 48.34 -34.90 -15.71
C ASN A 252 48.46 -33.39 -15.30
N ASN A 253 47.94 -33.01 -14.15
CA ASN A 253 47.87 -31.61 -13.67
C ASN A 253 47.15 -30.69 -14.61
N LYS A 254 46.22 -31.19 -15.45
CA LYS A 254 45.35 -30.33 -16.26
C LYS A 254 44.16 -29.90 -15.44
N PRO A 255 43.74 -28.63 -15.53
CA PRO A 255 42.59 -28.12 -14.82
C PRO A 255 41.32 -28.91 -15.13
N VAL A 256 40.57 -29.23 -14.07
CA VAL A 256 39.23 -29.79 -14.14
C VAL A 256 38.30 -28.76 -13.50
N GLU A 257 37.24 -28.38 -14.22
CA GLU A 257 36.16 -27.62 -13.64
C GLU A 257 35.37 -28.51 -12.69
N GLY A 258 35.79 -28.50 -11.40
CA GLY A 258 35.29 -29.42 -10.40
C GLY A 258 33.93 -29.09 -9.83
N GLU A 259 33.41 -27.87 -10.08
CA GLU A 259 32.05 -27.44 -9.75
C GLU A 259 31.44 -26.69 -10.95
N VAL A 260 30.23 -27.04 -11.35
CA VAL A 260 29.52 -26.47 -12.49
C VAL A 260 28.14 -26.01 -12.04
N ASP A 261 27.71 -24.86 -12.50
CA ASP A 261 26.36 -24.34 -12.24
C ASP A 261 25.30 -25.25 -12.87
N GLY A 262 24.22 -25.49 -12.12
CA GLY A 262 23.11 -26.33 -12.52
C GLY A 262 23.16 -27.75 -11.96
N SER A 263 21.97 -28.28 -11.72
CA SER A 263 21.76 -29.64 -11.24
C SER A 263 21.91 -30.65 -12.38
N LYS A 264 22.34 -31.87 -12.05
CA LYS A 264 22.36 -33.03 -12.96
C LYS A 264 23.16 -32.81 -14.25
N GLN A 265 24.27 -32.06 -14.16
CA GLN A 265 25.21 -32.02 -15.27
C GLN A 265 25.78 -33.44 -15.56
N PRO A 266 26.11 -33.76 -16.82
CA PRO A 266 26.61 -35.08 -17.16
C PRO A 266 27.96 -35.36 -16.51
N THR A 267 28.29 -36.66 -16.35
CA THR A 267 29.63 -37.10 -15.95
C THR A 267 30.65 -36.66 -16.98
N LYS A 268 31.90 -36.41 -16.53
CA LYS A 268 33.06 -36.05 -17.36
C LYS A 268 34.10 -37.14 -17.38
N ASP A 269 34.81 -37.30 -18.47
CA ASP A 269 36.04 -38.10 -18.50
C ASP A 269 37.15 -37.30 -17.83
N ILE A 270 37.67 -37.80 -16.68
CA ILE A 270 38.77 -37.17 -15.94
C ILE A 270 39.95 -38.10 -15.99
N TYR A 271 41.04 -37.67 -16.63
CA TYR A 271 42.22 -38.50 -16.79
C TYR A 271 42.80 -39.01 -15.45
N GLY A 272 42.99 -40.29 -15.33
CA GLY A 272 43.47 -40.93 -14.10
C GLY A 272 42.43 -41.15 -13.01
N TYR A 273 41.16 -40.91 -13.33
CA TYR A 273 40.04 -41.19 -12.47
C TYR A 273 39.01 -42.05 -13.18
N LYS A 274 38.28 -42.85 -12.41
CA LYS A 274 37.19 -43.70 -12.86
C LYS A 274 35.91 -43.26 -12.15
N PHE A 275 34.83 -43.01 -12.90
CA PHE A 275 33.54 -42.72 -12.34
C PHE A 275 33.00 -43.89 -11.51
N VAL A 276 32.46 -43.60 -10.33
CA VAL A 276 31.90 -44.60 -9.42
C VAL A 276 30.40 -44.50 -9.36
N ARG A 277 29.87 -43.36 -8.92
CA ARG A 277 28.45 -43.16 -8.76
C ARG A 277 28.09 -41.68 -8.72
N THR A 278 26.78 -41.41 -8.84
CA THR A 278 26.16 -40.08 -8.70
C THR A 278 25.29 -40.06 -7.45
N GLU A 279 25.39 -38.98 -6.68
CA GLU A 279 24.53 -38.68 -5.54
C GLU A 279 23.86 -37.34 -5.78
N THR A 280 22.58 -37.21 -5.40
CA THR A 280 21.86 -35.94 -5.46
C THR A 280 21.23 -35.68 -4.10
N ASP A 281 21.43 -34.46 -3.54
CA ASP A 281 20.81 -34.08 -2.28
C ASP A 281 19.37 -33.57 -2.49
N ASN A 282 18.67 -33.28 -1.39
CA ASN A 282 17.31 -32.78 -1.40
C ASN A 282 17.19 -31.31 -1.88
N LYS A 283 18.33 -30.62 -2.06
CA LYS A 283 18.42 -29.26 -2.59
C LYS A 283 18.71 -29.24 -4.09
N GLY A 284 18.89 -30.41 -4.70
CA GLY A 284 19.18 -30.57 -6.12
C GLY A 284 20.66 -30.52 -6.47
N ASN A 285 21.58 -30.36 -5.52
CA ASN A 285 23.00 -30.47 -5.79
C ASN A 285 23.36 -31.92 -6.16
N THR A 286 24.20 -32.07 -7.18
CA THR A 286 24.63 -33.36 -7.68
C THR A 286 26.14 -33.54 -7.43
N LYS A 287 26.54 -34.72 -6.97
CA LYS A 287 27.95 -35.14 -6.82
C LYS A 287 28.22 -36.31 -7.72
N HIS A 288 29.18 -36.18 -8.61
CA HIS A 288 29.75 -37.30 -9.34
C HIS A 288 31.04 -37.74 -8.61
N ILE A 289 31.04 -38.92 -8.10
CA ILE A 289 32.13 -39.47 -7.29
C ILE A 289 33.03 -40.30 -8.20
N TYR A 290 34.35 -40.05 -8.11
CA TYR A 290 35.37 -40.65 -8.91
C TYR A 290 36.43 -41.24 -7.98
N GLU A 291 36.89 -42.45 -8.25
CA GLU A 291 38.07 -43.06 -7.62
C GLU A 291 39.28 -42.89 -8.52
N GLN A 292 40.47 -42.91 -7.95
CA GLN A 292 41.70 -42.95 -8.74
C GLN A 292 41.75 -44.28 -9.51
N ALA A 293 41.93 -44.20 -10.84
CA ALA A 293 42.21 -45.38 -11.64
C ALA A 293 43.55 -45.96 -11.22
N GLU A 294 43.58 -47.24 -10.90
CA GLU A 294 44.85 -47.94 -10.65
C GLU A 294 45.75 -47.78 -11.86
N GLY A 295 46.95 -47.25 -11.63
CA GLY A 295 47.90 -47.01 -12.69
C GLY A 295 48.29 -48.31 -13.35
N LYS A 296 47.94 -48.52 -14.62
CA LYS A 296 48.72 -49.40 -15.45
C LYS A 296 50.08 -48.73 -15.56
N SER A 297 51.05 -49.25 -14.83
CA SER A 297 52.47 -49.00 -15.07
C SER A 297 52.74 -49.34 -16.51
N VAL A 298 52.91 -48.33 -17.35
CA VAL A 298 53.43 -48.52 -18.73
C VAL A 298 54.89 -48.88 -18.51
N LYS A 299 55.19 -50.13 -18.73
CA LYS A 299 56.62 -50.60 -18.83
C LYS A 299 57.25 -49.98 -20.07
#